data_6b67e026bf2e89bec17044d90db10780
#
_entry.id   6b67e026bf2e89bec17044d90db10780
#
_cell.length_a   1.000
_cell.length_b   1.000
_cell.length_c   1.000
_cell.angle_alpha   90.00
_cell.angle_beta   90.00
_cell.angle_gamma   90.00
#
_symmetry.space_group_name_H-M   'P 1'
#
loop_
_entity.id
_entity.type
_entity.pdbx_description
1 polymer ?
#
loop_
_entity_poly.entity_id
_entity_poly.type
_entity_poly.pdbx_seq_one_letter_code
_entity_poly.pdbx_strand_id
1 'polypeptide(L)'
;RIWSNVMGRGIVEPVDDFRDSTPPTNPQLLEALATDFRDNGFDQKHILRTILNSRTYQLSSRTNPLNKDDDKLYSHARVRMLGAEQLLDAICHVTEVPESFPNLPQGTKATQLPGPTPDHEFLKVFGQPQRDTACACERSNESNLSQALQLFNGELIHAKLKNESNRFRKLIAAETSNEDIVKQLYLAALCRTPEDAEMTSAVEYLSKKEDRVAAFEDVCWALMNTNEFLFQH
;
A
#
# COMPACT_ATOMS: atom_id res chain seq x y z
N ARG A 1 -6.23 16.28 9.54
CA ARG A 1 -5.29 15.71 8.55
C ARG A 1 -4.69 14.39 9.01
N ILE A 2 -4.03 14.30 10.19
CA ILE A 2 -3.40 13.04 10.67
C ILE A 2 -4.42 11.91 10.71
N TRP A 3 -5.59 12.13 11.34
CA TRP A 3 -6.68 11.16 11.38
C TRP A 3 -7.12 10.72 9.97
N SER A 4 -7.36 11.68 9.08
CA SER A 4 -7.79 11.39 7.69
C SER A 4 -6.75 10.56 6.92
N ASN A 5 -5.47 10.89 7.06
CA ASN A 5 -4.39 10.13 6.41
C ASN A 5 -4.32 8.68 6.91
N VAL A 6 -4.66 8.43 8.18
CA VAL A 6 -4.63 7.10 8.79
C VAL A 6 -5.93 6.33 8.55
N MET A 7 -7.08 6.98 8.71
CA MET A 7 -8.41 6.34 8.67
C MET A 7 -9.08 6.39 7.29
N GLY A 8 -8.48 7.12 6.32
CA GLY A 8 -9.03 7.28 4.97
C GLY A 8 -10.19 8.28 4.85
N ARG A 9 -10.63 8.90 5.96
CA ARG A 9 -11.63 9.96 6.00
C ARG A 9 -11.36 10.86 7.21
N GLY A 10 -11.62 12.16 7.07
CA GLY A 10 -11.54 13.13 8.16
C GLY A 10 -12.71 13.03 9.14
N ILE A 11 -12.50 13.46 10.38
CA ILE A 11 -13.59 13.70 11.33
C ILE A 11 -14.42 14.91 10.84
N VAL A 12 -13.77 15.83 10.12
CA VAL A 12 -14.39 16.92 9.36
C VAL A 12 -14.10 16.69 7.89
N GLU A 13 -15.08 16.87 7.02
CA GLU A 13 -14.96 16.74 5.57
C GLU A 13 -15.62 17.94 4.86
N PRO A 14 -14.94 18.58 3.93
CA PRO A 14 -13.51 18.38 3.54
C PRO A 14 -12.55 18.63 4.69
N VAL A 15 -11.39 17.93 4.71
CA VAL A 15 -10.48 17.82 5.85
C VAL A 15 -10.02 19.16 6.44
N ASP A 16 -9.90 20.20 5.61
CA ASP A 16 -9.43 21.53 5.99
C ASP A 16 -10.57 22.55 6.15
N ASP A 17 -11.83 22.11 6.04
CA ASP A 17 -13.01 22.99 6.00
C ASP A 17 -13.75 22.99 7.34
N PHE A 18 -13.25 23.77 8.29
CA PHE A 18 -13.86 23.96 9.60
C PHE A 18 -14.85 25.11 9.60
N ARG A 19 -16.07 24.84 9.13
CA ARG A 19 -17.19 25.80 9.12
C ARG A 19 -18.42 25.22 9.83
N ASP A 20 -19.37 26.09 10.19
CA ASP A 20 -20.64 25.66 10.80
C ASP A 20 -21.44 24.72 9.89
N SER A 21 -21.26 24.84 8.56
CA SER A 21 -21.89 23.97 7.57
C SER A 21 -21.24 22.59 7.42
N THR A 22 -20.03 22.40 7.98
CA THR A 22 -19.26 21.16 7.93
C THR A 22 -18.89 20.67 9.34
N PRO A 23 -19.90 20.33 10.17
CA PRO A 23 -19.65 19.93 11.55
C PRO A 23 -18.88 18.60 11.59
N PRO A 24 -18.03 18.40 12.62
CA PRO A 24 -17.33 17.13 12.80
C PRO A 24 -18.33 15.99 13.02
N THR A 25 -18.05 14.83 12.41
CA THR A 25 -18.85 13.61 12.58
C THR A 25 -18.84 13.08 14.02
N ASN A 26 -17.76 13.37 14.75
CA ASN A 26 -17.63 13.06 16.18
C ASN A 26 -16.89 14.21 16.88
N PRO A 27 -17.60 15.22 17.41
CA PRO A 27 -16.99 16.37 18.09
C PRO A 27 -16.18 15.99 19.33
N GLN A 28 -16.65 15.02 20.08
CA GLN A 28 -15.96 14.57 21.31
C GLN A 28 -14.62 13.90 21.01
N LEU A 29 -14.56 13.09 19.95
CA LEU A 29 -13.31 12.48 19.50
C LEU A 29 -12.33 13.54 18.99
N LEU A 30 -12.80 14.53 18.23
CA LEU A 30 -11.96 15.61 17.75
C LEU A 30 -11.34 16.40 18.88
N GLU A 31 -12.13 16.76 19.90
CA GLU A 31 -11.67 17.48 21.10
C GLU A 31 -10.68 16.65 21.93
N ALA A 32 -10.96 15.36 22.11
CA ALA A 32 -10.07 14.45 22.83
C ALA A 32 -8.71 14.32 22.13
N LEU A 33 -8.68 14.13 20.83
CA LEU A 33 -7.44 14.06 20.04
C LEU A 33 -6.68 15.40 20.04
N ALA A 34 -7.37 16.52 19.96
CA ALA A 34 -6.76 17.85 20.00
C ALA A 34 -6.14 18.12 21.38
N THR A 35 -6.81 17.73 22.43
CA THR A 35 -6.32 17.87 23.82
C THR A 35 -5.09 16.98 24.05
N ASP A 36 -5.18 15.69 23.69
CA ASP A 36 -4.05 14.75 23.82
C ASP A 36 -2.82 15.25 23.03
N PHE A 37 -3.03 15.75 21.80
CA PHE A 37 -1.94 16.27 20.95
C PHE A 37 -1.26 17.50 21.56
N ARG A 38 -2.06 18.44 22.13
CA ARG A 38 -1.54 19.63 22.83
C ARG A 38 -0.79 19.25 24.10
N ASP A 39 -1.37 18.37 24.91
CA ASP A 39 -0.84 18.02 26.24
C ASP A 39 0.45 17.19 26.12
N ASN A 40 0.67 16.53 24.98
CA ASN A 40 1.91 15.83 24.63
C ASN A 40 2.86 16.68 23.75
N GLY A 41 2.76 18.01 23.82
CA GLY A 41 3.71 18.91 23.17
C GLY A 41 3.69 18.87 21.63
N PHE A 42 2.54 18.56 21.02
CA PHE A 42 2.36 18.44 19.58
C PHE A 42 3.21 17.32 18.95
N ASP A 43 3.50 16.25 19.68
CA ASP A 43 4.23 15.09 19.17
C ASP A 43 3.38 14.30 18.16
N GLN A 44 3.76 14.40 16.87
CA GLN A 44 3.08 13.68 15.79
C GLN A 44 3.22 12.16 15.90
N LYS A 45 4.34 11.66 16.45
CA LYS A 45 4.52 10.22 16.62
C LYS A 45 3.64 9.67 17.74
N HIS A 46 3.43 10.46 18.79
CA HIS A 46 2.52 10.12 19.88
C HIS A 46 1.09 9.97 19.35
N ILE A 47 0.56 11.01 18.67
CA ILE A 47 -0.83 10.97 18.17
C ILE A 47 -1.03 9.87 17.11
N LEU A 48 -0.05 9.62 16.24
CA LEU A 48 -0.10 8.50 15.29
C LEU A 48 -0.18 7.16 16.03
N ARG A 49 0.65 6.96 17.05
CA ARG A 49 0.64 5.73 17.86
C ARG A 49 -0.69 5.55 18.57
N THR A 50 -1.27 6.62 19.11
CA THR A 50 -2.59 6.60 19.76
C THR A 50 -3.68 6.16 18.79
N ILE A 51 -3.71 6.72 17.57
CA ILE A 51 -4.70 6.36 16.54
C ILE A 51 -4.51 4.92 16.07
N LEU A 52 -3.28 4.50 15.73
CA LEU A 52 -2.99 3.17 15.21
C LEU A 52 -3.25 2.05 16.23
N ASN A 53 -3.10 2.32 17.52
CA ASN A 53 -3.43 1.37 18.58
C ASN A 53 -4.91 1.40 18.99
N SER A 54 -5.72 2.28 18.40
CA SER A 54 -7.16 2.33 18.70
C SER A 54 -7.89 1.09 18.16
N ARG A 55 -8.94 0.66 18.87
CA ARG A 55 -9.82 -0.42 18.38
C ARG A 55 -10.46 -0.07 17.04
N THR A 56 -10.74 1.20 16.79
CA THR A 56 -11.35 1.67 15.55
C THR A 56 -10.42 1.45 14.35
N TYR A 57 -9.11 1.72 14.50
CA TYR A 57 -8.15 1.46 13.43
C TYR A 57 -7.97 -0.04 13.16
N GLN A 58 -8.07 -0.87 14.19
CA GLN A 58 -7.87 -2.32 14.13
C GLN A 58 -9.12 -3.11 13.73
N LEU A 59 -10.20 -2.43 13.34
CA LEU A 59 -11.39 -3.09 12.81
C LEU A 59 -11.08 -3.77 11.47
N SER A 60 -11.77 -4.88 11.21
CA SER A 60 -11.71 -5.55 9.90
C SER A 60 -12.36 -4.69 8.82
N SER A 61 -11.88 -4.79 7.60
CA SER A 61 -12.51 -4.24 6.40
C SER A 61 -13.73 -5.06 5.95
N ARG A 62 -13.92 -6.28 6.50
CA ARG A 62 -15.09 -7.11 6.21
C ARG A 62 -16.34 -6.46 6.82
N THR A 63 -17.29 -6.13 5.96
CA THR A 63 -18.56 -5.54 6.37
C THR A 63 -19.61 -6.62 6.67
N ASN A 64 -20.66 -6.22 7.37
CA ASN A 64 -21.86 -7.01 7.61
C ASN A 64 -23.12 -6.22 7.18
N PRO A 65 -24.33 -6.80 7.18
CA PRO A 65 -25.54 -6.11 6.74
C PRO A 65 -25.87 -4.81 7.50
N LEU A 66 -25.32 -4.62 8.71
CA LEU A 66 -25.59 -3.44 9.54
C LEU A 66 -24.63 -2.28 9.28
N ASN A 67 -23.41 -2.57 8.79
CA ASN A 67 -22.37 -1.55 8.63
C ASN A 67 -21.83 -1.40 7.19
N LYS A 68 -22.38 -2.16 6.23
CA LYS A 68 -21.90 -2.14 4.83
C LYS A 68 -22.01 -0.77 4.15
N ASP A 69 -23.00 0.02 4.58
CA ASP A 69 -23.29 1.35 4.02
C ASP A 69 -22.73 2.48 4.92
N ASP A 70 -21.96 2.15 5.96
CA ASP A 70 -21.35 3.15 6.83
C ASP A 70 -20.08 3.73 6.20
N ASP A 71 -20.17 4.98 5.80
CA ASP A 71 -19.05 5.76 5.29
C ASP A 71 -18.54 6.84 6.27
N LYS A 72 -19.17 6.98 7.47
CA LYS A 72 -18.96 8.13 8.38
C LYS A 72 -18.57 7.77 9.80
N LEU A 73 -19.04 6.63 10.29
CA LEU A 73 -18.94 6.29 11.72
C LEU A 73 -17.75 5.36 12.05
N TYR A 74 -16.94 5.02 11.05
CA TYR A 74 -15.76 4.16 11.20
C TYR A 74 -16.08 2.79 11.82
N SER A 75 -17.25 2.20 11.48
CA SER A 75 -17.69 0.90 12.01
C SER A 75 -16.98 -0.29 11.34
N HIS A 76 -16.17 -0.05 10.33
CA HIS A 76 -15.26 -1.00 9.70
C HIS A 76 -14.04 -0.24 9.12
N ALA A 77 -12.94 -0.94 8.86
CA ALA A 77 -11.79 -0.35 8.19
C ALA A 77 -12.13 0.00 6.73
N ARG A 78 -11.70 1.16 6.28
CA ARG A 78 -11.90 1.59 4.88
C ARG A 78 -10.79 1.03 4.01
N VAL A 79 -11.17 0.26 3.01
CA VAL A 79 -10.25 -0.21 1.97
C VAL A 79 -9.86 0.96 1.08
N ARG A 80 -8.58 1.16 0.87
CA ARG A 80 -8.04 2.21 -0.01
C ARG A 80 -6.75 1.75 -0.68
N MET A 81 -6.56 2.16 -1.91
CA MET A 81 -5.33 1.86 -2.66
C MET A 81 -4.12 2.50 -1.96
N LEU A 82 -3.01 1.79 -1.97
CA LEU A 82 -1.73 2.35 -1.55
C LEU A 82 -1.36 3.56 -2.42
N GLY A 83 -0.73 4.56 -1.82
CA GLY A 83 -0.21 5.70 -2.58
C GLY A 83 0.90 5.28 -3.55
N ALA A 84 1.11 6.05 -4.61
CA ALA A 84 2.06 5.74 -5.67
C ALA A 84 3.45 5.36 -5.15
N GLU A 85 3.98 6.16 -4.23
CA GLU A 85 5.31 5.96 -3.65
C GLU A 85 5.36 4.71 -2.76
N GLN A 86 4.30 4.45 -2.00
CA GLN A 86 4.18 3.27 -1.14
C GLN A 86 4.10 1.99 -1.99
N LEU A 87 3.30 2.02 -3.06
CA LEU A 87 3.14 0.89 -3.98
C LEU A 87 4.44 0.58 -4.71
N LEU A 88 5.17 1.61 -5.19
CA LEU A 88 6.47 1.43 -5.83
C LEU A 88 7.49 0.81 -4.85
N ASP A 89 7.54 1.31 -3.62
CA ASP A 89 8.43 0.76 -2.59
C ASP A 89 8.06 -0.69 -2.23
N ALA A 90 6.75 -1.02 -2.19
CA ALA A 90 6.28 -2.39 -1.97
C ALA A 90 6.72 -3.33 -3.10
N ILE A 91 6.56 -2.92 -4.38
CA ILE A 91 7.04 -3.69 -5.54
C ILE A 91 8.55 -3.90 -5.46
N CYS A 92 9.32 -2.84 -5.13
CA CYS A 92 10.77 -2.95 -4.95
C CYS A 92 11.14 -3.91 -3.80
N HIS A 93 10.37 -3.90 -2.71
CA HIS A 93 10.58 -4.80 -1.58
C HIS A 93 10.30 -6.26 -1.93
N VAL A 94 9.18 -6.55 -2.59
CA VAL A 94 8.82 -7.92 -3.00
C VAL A 94 9.87 -8.50 -3.93
N THR A 95 10.27 -7.73 -4.92
CA THR A 95 11.24 -8.17 -5.94
C THR A 95 12.70 -8.10 -5.46
N GLU A 96 13.02 -7.34 -4.41
CA GLU A 96 14.41 -6.96 -4.01
C GLU A 96 15.17 -6.21 -5.11
N VAL A 97 14.46 -5.61 -6.04
CA VAL A 97 15.06 -4.80 -7.10
C VAL A 97 14.74 -3.33 -6.81
N PRO A 98 15.69 -2.56 -6.26
CA PRO A 98 15.46 -1.16 -5.93
C PRO A 98 15.16 -0.34 -7.19
N GLU A 99 14.47 0.79 -7.02
CA GLU A 99 14.33 1.80 -8.04
C GLU A 99 15.53 2.75 -8.01
N SER A 100 15.80 3.39 -9.14
CA SER A 100 16.85 4.40 -9.25
C SER A 100 16.23 5.75 -9.58
N PHE A 101 16.57 6.76 -8.79
CA PHE A 101 16.11 8.13 -9.01
C PHE A 101 17.29 9.02 -9.38
N PRO A 102 17.16 9.89 -10.41
CA PRO A 102 18.23 10.81 -10.80
C PRO A 102 18.72 11.67 -9.62
N ASN A 103 20.04 11.79 -9.49
CA ASN A 103 20.70 12.60 -8.48
C ASN A 103 20.45 12.19 -7.01
N LEU A 104 19.93 10.99 -6.77
CA LEU A 104 19.74 10.43 -5.42
C LEU A 104 20.59 9.17 -5.22
N PRO A 105 20.97 8.85 -3.97
CA PRO A 105 21.72 7.64 -3.66
C PRO A 105 20.99 6.39 -4.12
N GLN A 106 21.74 5.38 -4.55
CA GLN A 106 21.17 4.07 -4.88
C GLN A 106 20.44 3.48 -3.66
N GLY A 107 19.24 2.93 -3.89
CA GLY A 107 18.40 2.36 -2.83
C GLY A 107 17.52 3.39 -2.11
N THR A 108 17.51 4.66 -2.55
CA THR A 108 16.53 5.64 -2.08
C THR A 108 15.13 5.14 -2.36
N LYS A 109 14.26 5.17 -1.34
CA LYS A 109 12.86 4.78 -1.48
C LYS A 109 12.02 5.90 -2.10
N ALA A 110 10.98 5.55 -2.84
CA ALA A 110 10.05 6.53 -3.41
C ALA A 110 9.37 7.38 -2.32
N THR A 111 9.08 6.80 -1.15
CA THR A 111 8.55 7.52 0.02
C THR A 111 9.52 8.54 0.63
N GLN A 112 10.81 8.49 0.28
CA GLN A 112 11.85 9.42 0.74
C GLN A 112 12.14 10.54 -0.26
N LEU A 113 11.47 10.56 -1.41
CA LEU A 113 11.67 11.58 -2.43
C LEU A 113 11.37 12.99 -1.88
N PRO A 114 12.24 13.95 -2.09
CA PRO A 114 12.05 15.31 -1.59
C PRO A 114 10.94 16.09 -2.31
N GLY A 115 10.57 15.63 -3.51
CA GLY A 115 9.56 16.25 -4.35
C GLY A 115 8.98 15.31 -5.39
N PRO A 116 8.09 15.81 -6.27
CA PRO A 116 7.54 15.03 -7.36
C PRO A 116 8.63 14.62 -8.36
N THR A 117 8.39 13.51 -9.04
CA THR A 117 9.23 12.98 -10.11
C THR A 117 8.41 12.90 -11.40
N PRO A 118 8.24 14.02 -12.12
CA PRO A 118 7.32 14.13 -13.25
C PRO A 118 7.64 13.17 -14.39
N ASP A 119 8.91 12.77 -14.54
CA ASP A 119 9.37 11.85 -15.58
C ASP A 119 9.21 10.37 -15.18
N HIS A 120 8.78 10.07 -13.98
CA HIS A 120 8.58 8.69 -13.53
C HIS A 120 7.14 8.25 -13.83
N GLU A 121 6.94 7.53 -14.92
CA GLU A 121 5.64 7.15 -15.45
C GLU A 121 4.75 6.45 -14.42
N PHE A 122 5.29 5.45 -13.70
CA PHE A 122 4.53 4.73 -12.68
C PHE A 122 4.00 5.66 -11.58
N LEU A 123 4.86 6.52 -11.01
CA LEU A 123 4.44 7.45 -9.96
C LEU A 123 3.39 8.45 -10.45
N LYS A 124 3.52 8.92 -11.70
CA LYS A 124 2.55 9.81 -12.33
C LYS A 124 1.19 9.13 -12.52
N VAL A 125 1.16 7.91 -13.07
CA VAL A 125 -0.08 7.15 -13.30
C VAL A 125 -0.80 6.81 -12.00
N PHE A 126 -0.04 6.51 -10.94
CA PHE A 126 -0.60 6.21 -9.61
C PHE A 126 -0.85 7.44 -8.74
N GLY A 127 -0.83 8.65 -9.33
CA GLY A 127 -1.31 9.86 -8.70
C GLY A 127 -0.34 10.45 -7.67
N GLN A 128 0.97 10.39 -7.92
CA GLN A 128 1.93 11.16 -7.13
C GLN A 128 1.57 12.65 -7.22
N PRO A 129 1.36 13.36 -6.09
CA PRO A 129 0.98 14.76 -6.12
C PRO A 129 2.12 15.62 -6.66
N GLN A 130 1.79 16.62 -7.48
CA GLN A 130 2.76 17.56 -8.03
C GLN A 130 3.30 18.53 -6.97
N ARG A 131 2.62 18.65 -5.83
CA ARG A 131 2.95 19.55 -4.70
C ARG A 131 2.97 21.03 -5.09
N ASP A 132 2.17 21.42 -6.07
CA ASP A 132 2.03 22.81 -6.49
C ASP A 132 1.29 23.63 -5.43
N THR A 133 0.45 22.99 -4.64
CA THR A 133 -0.27 23.60 -3.52
C THR A 133 -0.08 22.81 -2.23
N ALA A 134 -0.34 23.44 -1.08
CA ALA A 134 -0.33 22.77 0.22
C ALA A 134 -1.61 21.95 0.50
N CYS A 135 -2.49 21.80 -0.51
CA CYS A 135 -3.76 21.10 -0.37
C CYS A 135 -3.59 19.59 -0.44
N ALA A 136 -4.27 18.87 0.46
CA ALA A 136 -4.35 17.42 0.41
C ALA A 136 -5.15 16.90 -0.81
N CYS A 137 -5.86 17.77 -1.51
CA CYS A 137 -6.69 17.44 -2.67
C CYS A 137 -5.89 17.07 -3.93
N GLU A 138 -4.59 17.30 -3.96
CA GLU A 138 -3.76 17.02 -5.15
C GLU A 138 -3.54 15.53 -5.41
N ARG A 139 -3.73 14.67 -4.41
CA ARG A 139 -3.59 13.22 -4.58
C ARG A 139 -4.89 12.64 -5.13
N SER A 140 -4.85 12.16 -6.38
CA SER A 140 -5.95 11.35 -6.93
C SER A 140 -5.84 9.91 -6.38
N ASN A 141 -6.85 9.50 -5.61
CA ASN A 141 -6.96 8.13 -5.10
C ASN A 141 -7.99 7.31 -5.90
N GLU A 142 -8.50 7.86 -7.01
CA GLU A 142 -9.44 7.14 -7.86
C GLU A 142 -8.68 6.14 -8.73
N SER A 143 -9.08 4.88 -8.64
CA SER A 143 -8.56 3.83 -9.54
C SER A 143 -9.06 4.08 -10.96
N ASN A 144 -8.17 3.98 -11.93
CA ASN A 144 -8.51 4.17 -13.34
C ASN A 144 -7.92 3.06 -14.21
N LEU A 145 -8.38 3.00 -15.47
CA LEU A 145 -7.94 1.99 -16.42
C LEU A 145 -6.43 2.03 -16.68
N SER A 146 -5.82 3.22 -16.67
CA SER A 146 -4.37 3.36 -16.89
C SER A 146 -3.57 2.71 -15.76
N GLN A 147 -4.04 2.81 -14.51
CA GLN A 147 -3.42 2.13 -13.35
C GLN A 147 -3.51 0.62 -13.48
N ALA A 148 -4.68 0.09 -13.85
CA ALA A 148 -4.85 -1.33 -14.10
C ALA A 148 -3.91 -1.82 -15.21
N LEU A 149 -3.81 -1.09 -16.34
CA LEU A 149 -2.91 -1.43 -17.43
C LEU A 149 -1.43 -1.41 -17.02
N GLN A 150 -1.02 -0.46 -16.19
CA GLN A 150 0.35 -0.40 -15.66
C GLN A 150 0.67 -1.57 -14.71
N LEU A 151 -0.30 -2.04 -13.93
CA LEU A 151 -0.12 -3.22 -13.08
C LEU A 151 -0.03 -4.51 -13.91
N PHE A 152 -0.86 -4.63 -14.95
CA PHE A 152 -0.89 -5.85 -15.78
C PHE A 152 0.25 -5.92 -16.79
N ASN A 153 0.59 -4.80 -17.46
CA ASN A 153 1.52 -4.78 -18.60
C ASN A 153 2.63 -3.73 -18.48
N GLY A 154 2.80 -3.09 -17.31
CA GLY A 154 3.79 -2.03 -17.14
C GLY A 154 5.23 -2.54 -17.25
N GLU A 155 6.06 -1.82 -18.00
CA GLU A 155 7.47 -2.15 -18.18
C GLU A 155 8.24 -2.26 -16.86
N LEU A 156 7.89 -1.43 -15.89
CA LEU A 156 8.54 -1.40 -14.57
C LEU A 156 8.41 -2.75 -13.86
N ILE A 157 7.19 -3.31 -13.78
CA ILE A 157 6.95 -4.58 -13.09
C ILE A 157 7.65 -5.71 -13.82
N HIS A 158 7.50 -5.76 -15.14
CA HIS A 158 8.18 -6.78 -15.96
C HIS A 158 9.70 -6.69 -15.86
N ALA A 159 10.29 -5.50 -15.88
CA ALA A 159 11.73 -5.31 -15.72
C ALA A 159 12.22 -5.82 -14.35
N LYS A 160 11.46 -5.56 -13.28
CA LYS A 160 11.82 -6.04 -11.94
C LYS A 160 11.66 -7.56 -11.80
N LEU A 161 10.64 -8.16 -12.40
CA LEU A 161 10.45 -9.61 -12.41
C LEU A 161 11.53 -10.34 -13.20
N LYS A 162 11.96 -9.76 -14.33
CA LYS A 162 13.03 -10.34 -15.17
C LYS A 162 14.45 -10.04 -14.69
N ASN A 163 14.61 -9.19 -13.68
CA ASN A 163 15.93 -8.84 -13.15
C ASN A 163 16.64 -10.05 -12.55
N GLU A 164 17.89 -10.29 -12.95
CA GLU A 164 18.67 -11.44 -12.51
C GLU A 164 18.95 -11.45 -10.99
N SER A 165 18.92 -10.29 -10.34
CA SER A 165 19.16 -10.15 -8.91
C SER A 165 17.88 -10.11 -8.07
N ASN A 166 16.73 -10.49 -8.63
CA ASN A 166 15.48 -10.47 -7.87
C ASN A 166 15.42 -11.58 -6.80
N ARG A 167 14.49 -11.43 -5.84
CA ARG A 167 14.35 -12.33 -4.68
C ARG A 167 14.25 -13.80 -5.07
N PHE A 168 13.29 -14.16 -5.92
CA PHE A 168 13.04 -15.58 -6.21
C PHE A 168 14.17 -16.21 -7.03
N ARG A 169 14.86 -15.48 -7.91
CA ARG A 169 16.04 -16.00 -8.64
C ARG A 169 17.20 -16.33 -7.70
N LYS A 170 17.46 -15.45 -6.70
CA LYS A 170 18.46 -15.74 -5.66
C LYS A 170 18.11 -16.98 -4.86
N LEU A 171 16.84 -17.18 -4.52
CA LEU A 171 16.38 -18.35 -3.78
C LEU A 171 16.43 -19.63 -4.63
N ILE A 172 16.10 -19.54 -5.91
CA ILE A 172 16.25 -20.65 -6.86
C ILE A 172 17.75 -21.06 -6.97
N ALA A 173 18.64 -20.08 -7.12
CA ALA A 173 20.08 -20.31 -7.18
C ALA A 173 20.65 -20.91 -5.89
N ALA A 174 20.03 -20.63 -4.75
CA ALA A 174 20.34 -21.23 -3.45
C ALA A 174 19.65 -22.59 -3.22
N GLU A 175 19.09 -23.21 -4.26
CA GLU A 175 18.38 -24.51 -4.22
C GLU A 175 17.24 -24.59 -3.19
N THR A 176 16.62 -23.45 -2.85
CA THR A 176 15.49 -23.37 -1.92
C THR A 176 14.28 -24.12 -2.47
N SER A 177 13.52 -24.79 -1.60
CA SER A 177 12.29 -25.51 -1.98
C SER A 177 11.22 -24.57 -2.56
N ASN A 178 10.32 -25.10 -3.39
CA ASN A 178 9.23 -24.29 -3.95
C ASN A 178 8.33 -23.72 -2.86
N GLU A 179 8.02 -24.54 -1.85
CA GLU A 179 7.20 -24.16 -0.70
C GLU A 179 7.81 -23.01 0.09
N ASP A 180 9.13 -23.05 0.32
CA ASP A 180 9.81 -21.99 1.07
C ASP A 180 9.93 -20.69 0.25
N ILE A 181 10.14 -20.79 -1.08
CA ILE A 181 10.11 -19.60 -1.94
C ILE A 181 8.71 -18.97 -1.94
N VAL A 182 7.63 -19.77 -2.07
CA VAL A 182 6.25 -19.28 -1.99
C VAL A 182 6.00 -18.60 -0.65
N LYS A 183 6.39 -19.21 0.48
CA LYS A 183 6.28 -18.58 1.82
C LYS A 183 6.97 -17.23 1.87
N GLN A 184 8.19 -17.13 1.36
CA GLN A 184 8.95 -15.88 1.37
C GLN A 184 8.31 -14.81 0.49
N LEU A 185 7.73 -15.17 -0.66
CA LEU A 185 6.99 -14.24 -1.51
C LEU A 185 5.72 -13.73 -0.82
N TYR A 186 4.95 -14.62 -0.17
CA TYR A 186 3.77 -14.21 0.62
C TYR A 186 4.14 -13.28 1.78
N LEU A 187 5.19 -13.63 2.54
CA LEU A 187 5.68 -12.77 3.62
C LEU A 187 6.13 -11.39 3.10
N ALA A 188 6.80 -11.35 1.95
CA ALA A 188 7.28 -10.10 1.37
C ALA A 188 6.15 -9.25 0.77
N ALA A 189 5.14 -9.88 0.14
CA ALA A 189 4.06 -9.18 -0.53
C ALA A 189 2.88 -8.86 0.41
N LEU A 190 2.49 -9.84 1.26
CA LEU A 190 1.25 -9.78 2.03
C LEU A 190 1.46 -9.79 3.56
N CYS A 191 2.73 -9.80 4.01
CA CYS A 191 3.11 -9.82 5.44
C CYS A 191 2.52 -10.99 6.24
N ARG A 192 2.11 -12.08 5.57
CA ARG A 192 1.60 -13.31 6.15
C ARG A 192 2.11 -14.55 5.42
N THR A 193 1.98 -15.71 6.03
CA THR A 193 2.19 -16.98 5.34
C THR A 193 0.98 -17.31 4.45
N PRO A 194 1.19 -18.07 3.34
CA PRO A 194 0.06 -18.58 2.55
C PRO A 194 -0.81 -19.52 3.38
N GLU A 195 -2.11 -19.52 3.12
CA GLU A 195 -3.03 -20.54 3.61
C GLU A 195 -2.78 -21.88 2.89
N ASP A 196 -3.26 -23.00 3.45
CA ASP A 196 -3.03 -24.34 2.87
C ASP A 196 -3.53 -24.45 1.42
N ALA A 197 -4.67 -23.83 1.11
CA ALA A 197 -5.23 -23.81 -0.23
C ALA A 197 -4.39 -22.97 -1.21
N GLU A 198 -3.85 -21.84 -0.75
CA GLU A 198 -2.96 -20.96 -1.53
C GLU A 198 -1.63 -21.66 -1.82
N MET A 199 -1.04 -22.29 -0.78
CA MET A 199 0.18 -23.06 -0.93
C MET A 199 0.00 -24.21 -1.93
N THR A 200 -1.07 -25.00 -1.77
CA THR A 200 -1.36 -26.12 -2.66
C THR A 200 -1.50 -25.66 -4.11
N SER A 201 -2.25 -24.58 -4.34
CA SER A 201 -2.47 -24.02 -5.69
C SER A 201 -1.17 -23.53 -6.32
N ALA A 202 -0.32 -22.83 -5.54
CA ALA A 202 0.95 -22.31 -6.03
C ALA A 202 1.92 -23.45 -6.37
N VAL A 203 2.08 -24.46 -5.50
CA VAL A 203 2.97 -25.60 -5.72
C VAL A 203 2.48 -26.45 -6.90
N GLU A 204 1.17 -26.68 -7.03
CA GLU A 204 0.60 -27.38 -8.18
C GLU A 204 0.87 -26.64 -9.50
N TYR A 205 0.74 -25.29 -9.52
CA TYR A 205 1.08 -24.47 -10.67
C TYR A 205 2.56 -24.62 -11.04
N LEU A 206 3.45 -24.46 -10.05
CA LEU A 206 4.91 -24.57 -10.25
C LEU A 206 5.31 -25.95 -10.77
N SER A 207 4.65 -27.02 -10.34
CA SER A 207 4.96 -28.39 -10.77
C SER A 207 4.58 -28.70 -12.22
N LYS A 208 3.66 -27.94 -12.80
CA LYS A 208 3.19 -28.10 -14.20
C LYS A 208 4.03 -27.33 -15.22
N LYS A 209 4.94 -26.48 -14.77
CA LYS A 209 5.78 -25.64 -15.63
C LYS A 209 7.19 -26.21 -15.77
N GLU A 210 7.70 -26.27 -16.98
CA GLU A 210 9.08 -26.70 -17.27
C GLU A 210 10.11 -25.65 -16.82
N ASP A 211 9.82 -24.38 -17.08
CA ASP A 211 10.68 -23.28 -16.66
C ASP A 211 10.29 -22.78 -15.26
N ARG A 212 11.09 -23.21 -14.28
CA ARG A 212 10.90 -22.84 -12.86
C ARG A 212 10.98 -21.34 -12.64
N VAL A 213 11.87 -20.64 -13.34
CA VAL A 213 12.03 -19.18 -13.20
C VAL A 213 10.80 -18.46 -13.73
N ALA A 214 10.34 -18.78 -14.94
CA ALA A 214 9.14 -18.20 -15.50
C ALA A 214 7.90 -18.50 -14.63
N ALA A 215 7.82 -19.69 -14.04
CA ALA A 215 6.72 -20.02 -13.14
C ALA A 215 6.71 -19.15 -11.86
N PHE A 216 7.86 -18.81 -11.30
CA PHE A 216 7.96 -17.89 -10.17
C PHE A 216 7.74 -16.43 -10.58
N GLU A 217 8.10 -16.02 -11.80
CA GLU A 217 7.69 -14.72 -12.34
C GLU A 217 6.17 -14.58 -12.33
N ASP A 218 5.45 -15.61 -12.82
CA ASP A 218 3.97 -15.64 -12.84
C ASP A 218 3.38 -15.57 -11.43
N VAL A 219 3.91 -16.36 -10.47
CA VAL A 219 3.44 -16.36 -9.07
C VAL A 219 3.68 -14.99 -8.42
N CYS A 220 4.86 -14.42 -8.57
CA CYS A 220 5.19 -13.11 -8.01
C CYS A 220 4.32 -12.01 -8.61
N TRP A 221 4.12 -12.05 -9.94
CA TRP A 221 3.23 -11.15 -10.66
C TRP A 221 1.78 -11.26 -10.15
N ALA A 222 1.27 -12.48 -9.99
CA ALA A 222 -0.08 -12.73 -9.49
C ALA A 222 -0.28 -12.15 -8.08
N LEU A 223 0.69 -12.36 -7.17
CA LEU A 223 0.64 -11.79 -5.82
C LEU A 223 0.59 -10.27 -5.82
N MET A 224 1.41 -9.60 -6.64
CA MET A 224 1.42 -8.14 -6.76
C MET A 224 0.15 -7.56 -7.40
N ASN A 225 -0.67 -8.39 -8.05
CA ASN A 225 -1.97 -8.01 -8.62
C ASN A 225 -3.16 -8.38 -7.72
N THR A 226 -2.95 -8.91 -6.53
CA THR A 226 -4.03 -9.16 -5.58
C THR A 226 -4.54 -7.87 -4.94
N ASN A 227 -5.82 -7.84 -4.60
CA ASN A 227 -6.38 -6.73 -3.82
C ASN A 227 -5.68 -6.58 -2.47
N GLU A 228 -5.24 -7.68 -1.86
CA GLU A 228 -4.52 -7.69 -0.60
C GLU A 228 -3.16 -6.98 -0.69
N PHE A 229 -2.50 -7.00 -1.85
CA PHE A 229 -1.27 -6.26 -2.08
C PHE A 229 -1.49 -4.79 -2.43
N LEU A 230 -2.52 -4.51 -3.22
CA LEU A 230 -2.76 -3.16 -3.78
C LEU A 230 -3.44 -2.22 -2.80
N PHE A 231 -4.21 -2.76 -1.86
CA PHE A 231 -5.05 -1.98 -0.96
C PHE A 231 -4.63 -2.17 0.50
N GLN A 232 -4.70 -1.09 1.25
CA GLN A 232 -4.66 -1.13 2.71
C GLN A 232 -6.04 -1.56 3.22
N HIS A 233 -6.09 -2.58 4.06
CA HIS A 233 -7.31 -3.17 4.62
C HIS A 233 -7.10 -3.58 6.09
#